data_9136029e138b5b77ead80ff0d25e529a
#
_entry.id   9136029e138b5b77ead80ff0d25e529a
#
_cell.length_a   1.000
_cell.length_b   1.000
_cell.length_c   1.000
_cell.angle_alpha   90.00
_cell.angle_beta   90.00
_cell.angle_gamma   90.00
#
_symmetry.space_group_name_H-M   'P 1'
#
loop_
_entity.id
_entity.type
_entity.pdbx_description
1 polymer ?
#
loop_
_entity_poly.entity_id
_entity_poly.type
_entity_poly.pdbx_seq_one_letter_code
_entity_poly.pdbx_strand_id
1 'polypeptide(L)' 'RFSVRLRATPLGRSRLLNARLPHALQADGSLLLGFEDEDMAARQLLQLGAEVEVLEPGALRERLAALAEAVLRRYRSG' A
#
# COMPACT_ATOMS: atom_id res chain seq x y z
N ARG A 1 -2.92 -16.43 -3.12
CA ARG A 1 -3.22 -15.01 -3.20
C ARG A 1 -2.58 -14.26 -2.04
N PHE A 2 -2.05 -13.09 -2.29
CA PHE A 2 -1.31 -12.33 -1.30
C PHE A 2 -2.24 -11.32 -0.61
N SER A 3 -2.45 -11.48 0.70
CA SER A 3 -3.37 -10.61 1.46
C SER A 3 -2.61 -9.50 2.17
N VAL A 4 -3.17 -8.29 2.12
CA VAL A 4 -2.59 -7.10 2.76
C VAL A 4 -3.64 -6.44 3.61
N ARG A 5 -3.27 -6.09 4.85
CA ARG A 5 -4.11 -5.27 5.70
C ARG A 5 -3.49 -3.88 5.79
N LEU A 6 -4.30 -2.85 5.54
CA LEU A 6 -3.79 -1.49 5.50
C LEU A 6 -4.80 -0.49 6.05
N ARG A 7 -4.32 0.71 6.33
CA ARG A 7 -5.15 1.88 6.61
C ARG A 7 -5.04 2.84 5.43
N ALA A 8 -6.12 3.56 5.19
CA ALA A 8 -6.15 4.53 4.11
C ALA A 8 -6.84 5.81 4.58
N THR A 9 -6.33 6.95 4.09
CA THR A 9 -7.01 8.22 4.22
C THR A 9 -8.26 8.21 3.33
N PRO A 10 -9.19 9.17 3.50
CA PRO A 10 -10.32 9.26 2.57
C PRO A 10 -9.89 9.35 1.11
N LEU A 11 -8.82 10.08 0.82
CA LEU A 11 -8.27 10.15 -0.54
C LEU A 11 -7.73 8.80 -0.98
N GLY A 12 -7.03 8.10 -0.09
CA GLY A 12 -6.51 6.76 -0.38
C GLY A 12 -7.64 5.79 -0.70
N ARG A 13 -8.75 5.86 0.04
CA ARG A 13 -9.91 5.01 -0.24
C ARG A 13 -10.51 5.30 -1.61
N SER A 14 -10.63 6.58 -1.97
CA SER A 14 -11.10 6.96 -3.31
C SER A 14 -10.19 6.38 -4.39
N ARG A 15 -8.89 6.46 -4.18
CA ARG A 15 -7.92 5.95 -5.15
C ARG A 15 -7.98 4.43 -5.28
N LEU A 16 -8.22 3.74 -4.17
CA LEU A 16 -8.40 2.28 -4.21
C LEU A 16 -9.63 1.91 -5.05
N LEU A 17 -10.72 2.64 -4.88
CA LEU A 17 -11.93 2.42 -5.67
C LEU A 17 -11.67 2.71 -7.15
N ASN A 18 -11.02 3.81 -7.44
CA ASN A 18 -10.73 4.20 -8.84
C ASN A 18 -9.78 3.20 -9.51
N ALA A 19 -8.87 2.60 -8.75
CA ALA A 19 -7.96 1.59 -9.27
C ALA A 19 -8.61 0.20 -9.35
N ARG A 20 -9.88 0.10 -8.97
CA ARG A 20 -10.65 -1.14 -8.97
C ARG A 20 -9.98 -2.22 -8.11
N LEU A 21 -9.45 -1.80 -6.97
CA LEU A 21 -8.89 -2.71 -6.00
C LEU A 21 -9.95 -3.01 -4.94
N PRO A 22 -10.62 -4.16 -5.03
CA PRO A 22 -11.65 -4.51 -4.07
C PRO A 22 -11.05 -4.68 -2.68
N HIS A 23 -11.76 -4.19 -1.68
CA HIS A 23 -11.30 -4.29 -0.31
C HIS A 23 -12.47 -4.55 0.62
N ALA A 24 -12.16 -5.14 1.77
CA ALA A 24 -13.15 -5.44 2.81
C ALA A 24 -12.80 -4.63 4.05
N LEU A 25 -13.79 -3.88 4.58
CA LEU A 25 -13.61 -3.11 5.80
C LEU A 25 -13.60 -4.06 7.00
N GLN A 26 -12.58 -3.94 7.85
CA GLN A 26 -12.45 -4.75 9.04
C GLN A 26 -13.06 -4.03 10.26
N ALA A 27 -13.27 -4.79 11.34
CA ALA A 27 -13.90 -4.25 12.56
C ALA A 27 -13.10 -3.10 13.17
N ASP A 28 -11.77 -3.09 13.01
CA ASP A 28 -10.92 -2.05 13.57
C ASP A 28 -10.74 -0.84 12.64
N GLY A 29 -11.47 -0.80 11.52
CA GLY A 29 -11.38 0.28 10.55
C GLY A 29 -10.33 0.09 9.48
N SER A 30 -9.51 -0.96 9.59
CA SER A 30 -8.54 -1.27 8.55
C SER A 30 -9.21 -1.93 7.35
N LEU A 31 -8.48 -2.00 6.24
CA LEU A 31 -8.98 -2.60 5.00
C LEU A 31 -8.14 -3.83 4.68
N LEU A 32 -8.81 -4.86 4.18
CA LEU A 32 -8.14 -6.08 3.74
C LEU A 32 -8.25 -6.18 2.22
N LEU A 33 -7.10 -6.31 1.56
CA LEU A 33 -7.01 -6.41 0.11
C LEU A 33 -6.26 -7.67 -0.29
N GLY A 34 -6.60 -8.18 -1.48
CA GLY A 34 -5.87 -9.31 -2.07
C GLY A 34 -5.16 -8.89 -3.34
N PHE A 35 -3.92 -9.36 -3.49
CA PHE A 35 -3.12 -9.14 -4.70
C PHE A 35 -2.65 -10.49 -5.21
N GLU A 36 -2.18 -10.54 -6.45
CA GLU A 36 -1.68 -11.79 -7.00
C GLU A 36 -0.43 -12.26 -6.26
N ASP A 37 0.48 -11.33 -5.99
CA ASP A 37 1.72 -11.62 -5.27
C ASP A 37 2.23 -10.36 -4.59
N GLU A 38 3.32 -10.52 -3.84
CA GLU A 38 3.91 -9.41 -3.08
C GLU A 38 4.43 -8.31 -3.99
N ASP A 39 4.99 -8.66 -5.13
CA ASP A 39 5.55 -7.68 -6.07
C ASP A 39 4.47 -6.76 -6.61
N MET A 40 3.33 -7.34 -7.01
CA MET A 40 2.18 -6.55 -7.46
C MET A 40 1.67 -5.65 -6.36
N ALA A 41 1.56 -6.19 -5.13
CA ALA A 41 1.11 -5.40 -3.99
C ALA A 41 2.03 -4.20 -3.76
N ALA A 42 3.35 -4.43 -3.77
CA ALA A 42 4.32 -3.36 -3.54
C ALA A 42 4.20 -2.27 -4.60
N ARG A 43 4.10 -2.65 -5.87
CA ARG A 43 4.02 -1.67 -6.95
C ARG A 43 2.75 -0.86 -6.92
N GLN A 44 1.61 -1.52 -6.72
CA GLN A 44 0.32 -0.83 -6.70
C GLN A 44 0.17 0.06 -5.47
N LEU A 45 0.63 -0.41 -4.32
CA LEU A 45 0.50 0.38 -3.09
C LEU A 45 1.46 1.56 -3.08
N LEU A 46 2.64 1.41 -3.66
CA LEU A 46 3.58 2.53 -3.77
C LEU A 46 2.99 3.68 -4.61
N GLN A 47 2.21 3.35 -5.63
CA GLN A 47 1.53 4.37 -6.45
C GLN A 47 0.54 5.20 -5.65
N LEU A 48 0.02 4.66 -4.56
CA LEU A 48 -0.92 5.37 -3.71
C LEU A 48 -0.19 6.30 -2.72
N GLY A 49 1.12 6.18 -2.63
CA GLY A 49 1.95 7.10 -1.86
C GLY A 49 1.61 7.10 -0.38
N ALA A 50 1.57 8.30 0.17
CA ALA A 50 1.34 8.50 1.60
C ALA A 50 -0.12 8.34 2.03
N GLU A 51 -1.02 8.04 1.08
CA GLU A 51 -2.45 7.94 1.37
C GLU A 51 -2.86 6.57 1.91
N VAL A 52 -1.94 5.60 1.90
CA VAL A 52 -2.16 4.28 2.48
C VAL A 52 -0.97 3.90 3.37
N GLU A 53 -1.26 3.12 4.40
CA GLU A 53 -0.23 2.58 5.28
C GLU A 53 -0.47 1.09 5.45
N VAL A 54 0.49 0.28 5.02
CA VAL A 54 0.40 -1.17 5.20
C VAL A 54 0.62 -1.50 6.68
N LEU A 55 -0.30 -2.28 7.23
CA LEU A 55 -0.18 -2.78 8.61
C LEU A 55 0.45 -4.17 8.63
N GLU A 56 0.03 -5.03 7.71
CA GLU A 56 0.51 -6.40 7.58
C GLU A 56 0.50 -6.82 6.11
N PRO A 57 1.45 -7.65 5.66
CA PRO A 57 2.52 -8.28 6.43
C PRO A 57 3.72 -7.35 6.64
N GLY A 58 4.50 -7.63 7.69
CA GLY A 58 5.67 -6.82 8.03
C GLY A 58 6.72 -6.76 6.93
N ALA A 59 6.90 -7.87 6.21
CA ALA A 59 7.86 -7.91 5.10
C ALA A 59 7.50 -6.90 4.01
N LEU A 60 6.19 -6.72 3.73
CA LEU A 60 5.75 -5.74 2.76
C LEU A 60 5.96 -4.32 3.26
N ARG A 61 5.72 -4.08 4.56
CA ARG A 61 6.01 -2.77 5.17
C ARG A 61 7.47 -2.39 4.95
N GLU A 62 8.38 -3.32 5.23
CA GLU A 62 9.82 -3.07 5.08
C GLU A 62 10.19 -2.83 3.63
N ARG A 63 9.60 -3.59 2.72
CA ARG A 63 9.86 -3.43 1.29
C ARG A 63 9.40 -2.06 0.79
N LEU A 64 8.21 -1.63 1.21
CA LEU A 64 7.70 -0.31 0.82
C LEU A 64 8.55 0.82 1.39
N ALA A 65 9.00 0.68 2.64
CA ALA A 65 9.88 1.66 3.25
C ALA A 65 11.21 1.77 2.49
N ALA A 66 11.78 0.64 2.10
CA ALA A 66 13.03 0.62 1.33
C ALA A 66 12.85 1.26 -0.05
N LEU A 67 11.73 0.97 -0.72
CA LEU A 67 11.43 1.57 -2.02
C LEU A 67 11.24 3.08 -1.90
N ALA A 68 10.52 3.51 -0.87
CA ALA A 68 10.29 4.94 -0.63
C ALA A 68 11.60 5.66 -0.35
N GLU A 69 12.50 5.05 0.41
CA GLU A 69 13.82 5.61 0.66
C GLU A 69 14.64 5.74 -0.62
N ALA A 70 14.58 4.73 -1.47
CA ALA A 70 15.30 4.77 -2.74
C ALA A 70 14.77 5.90 -3.63
N VAL A 71 13.45 6.09 -3.66
CA VAL A 71 12.85 7.20 -4.39
C VAL A 71 13.28 8.53 -3.79
N LEU A 72 13.23 8.64 -2.47
CA LEU A 72 13.61 9.86 -1.78
C LEU A 72 15.06 10.26 -2.09
N ARG A 73 15.96 9.28 -2.10
CA ARG A 73 17.37 9.54 -2.40
C ARG A 73 17.57 10.11 -3.79
N ARG A 74 16.76 9.67 -4.77
CA ARG A 74 16.84 10.22 -6.13
C ARG A 74 16.59 11.73 -6.15
N TYR A 75 15.61 12.16 -5.37
CA TYR A 75 15.23 13.57 -5.35
C TYR A 75 16.12 14.43 -4.47
N ARG A 76 16.80 13.84 -3.49
CA ARG A 76 17.65 14.60 -2.56
C ARG A 76 19.10 14.67 -2.99
N SER A 77 19.58 13.73 -3.78
CA SER A 77 21.00 13.71 -4.19
C SER A 77 21.24 14.38 -5.52
N GLY A 78 20.21 14.89 -6.12
CA GLY A 78 20.47 15.48 -7.35
C GLY A 78 19.71 16.31 -8.05
#